data_e5f6794ed50c6226f5c0add1f55dde0e
#
_entry.id   e5f6794ed50c6226f5c0add1f55dde0e
#
_cell.length_a   1.000
_cell.length_b   1.000
_cell.length_c   1.000
_cell.angle_alpha   90.00
_cell.angle_beta   90.00
_cell.angle_gamma   90.00
#
_symmetry.space_group_name_H-M   'P 1'
#
loop_
_entity.id
_entity.type
_entity.pdbx_description
1 polymer ?
#
loop_
_entity_poly.entity_id
_entity_poly.type
_entity_poly.pdbx_seq_one_letter_code
_entity_poly.pdbx_strand_id
1 'polypeptide(L)'
;MKRNTGFNLITAAAFAAGVATATAQSASDLGKSRTPLGAEKAGNAAGTIPAWDGGITAPPAGYKSGDHHPDPFANDKPSATITSANAEQYADNLTDGHKALLARYASTYKMPVYPTRRSASAPQDVYDATKANVGSAKLADGGNGVSGASRGVPFPLAKNGKEVIWNHLLRYRGLGGLRKVGQVAPTRAGNYTVVQLEEKFLWNYHQLGAATESAGNVMAYFEQKVTAPARLAGTILMVHETLDQVKESRRAWVYNTGQRRVRRAPQVAYDNPGTASDGMRTSDQLDMFNGAIDRYDWEIIDKSKELYVPYNSYKLHSDSLKVADIVTPMHINQEHSRYELHRVWVVEATLKEGKRHIYAKRRFYVDEDSWGVLVVDQYDNRGRLWRVSEGHSINYYDILSFWSTLEVHMDLLSGRYLAHGLDNENEMYDFSYQSKPGDYTPAALRRRGRR
;
A
#
# COMPACT_ATOMS: atom_id res chain seq x y z
N MET A 1 -37.72 -63.40 -46.04
CA MET A 1 -37.65 -62.09 -45.30
C MET A 1 -36.77 -62.26 -44.06
N LYS A 2 -35.52 -61.85 -44.18
CA LYS A 2 -34.56 -61.86 -43.04
C LYS A 2 -34.31 -60.41 -42.63
N ARG A 3 -34.63 -60.04 -41.37
CA ARG A 3 -34.32 -58.76 -40.79
C ARG A 3 -32.92 -58.82 -40.16
N ASN A 4 -32.01 -58.00 -40.66
CA ASN A 4 -30.73 -57.68 -39.97
C ASN A 4 -30.91 -56.58 -38.95
N THR A 5 -30.57 -56.89 -37.73
CA THR A 5 -30.41 -55.94 -36.65
C THR A 5 -28.94 -55.61 -36.45
N GLY A 6 -28.52 -54.41 -36.87
CA GLY A 6 -27.16 -53.94 -36.61
C GLY A 6 -27.07 -53.35 -35.18
N PHE A 7 -26.09 -53.85 -34.44
CA PHE A 7 -25.71 -53.33 -33.11
C PHE A 7 -24.67 -52.23 -33.31
N ASN A 8 -25.01 -51.01 -32.96
CA ASN A 8 -24.05 -49.91 -32.85
C ASN A 8 -23.39 -49.92 -31.44
N LEU A 9 -22.09 -50.22 -31.39
CA LEU A 9 -21.27 -50.01 -30.21
C LEU A 9 -20.99 -48.50 -30.07
N ILE A 10 -21.50 -47.88 -29.02
CA ILE A 10 -21.10 -46.54 -28.60
C ILE A 10 -19.91 -46.69 -27.65
N THR A 11 -18.74 -46.27 -28.12
CA THR A 11 -17.53 -46.22 -27.30
C THR A 11 -17.61 -44.97 -26.38
N ALA A 12 -17.85 -45.16 -25.09
CA ALA A 12 -17.78 -44.08 -24.12
C ALA A 12 -16.31 -43.76 -23.78
N ALA A 13 -15.83 -42.61 -24.23
CA ALA A 13 -14.55 -42.07 -23.79
C ALA A 13 -14.69 -41.49 -22.38
N ALA A 14 -14.09 -42.16 -21.40
CA ALA A 14 -14.01 -41.68 -20.04
C ALA A 14 -12.99 -40.52 -19.97
N PHE A 15 -13.46 -39.30 -19.79
CA PHE A 15 -12.63 -38.17 -19.40
C PHE A 15 -12.24 -38.35 -17.90
N ALA A 16 -11.00 -38.74 -17.65
CA ALA A 16 -10.42 -38.69 -16.32
C ALA A 16 -10.10 -37.23 -15.99
N ALA A 17 -11.01 -36.57 -15.29
CA ALA A 17 -10.72 -35.29 -14.64
C ALA A 17 -9.70 -35.55 -13.53
N GLY A 18 -8.45 -35.25 -13.78
CA GLY A 18 -7.39 -35.23 -12.77
C GLY A 18 -7.71 -34.17 -11.74
N VAL A 19 -8.19 -34.56 -10.58
CA VAL A 19 -8.24 -33.71 -9.37
C VAL A 19 -6.81 -33.46 -8.96
N ALA A 20 -6.25 -32.31 -9.34
CA ALA A 20 -4.99 -31.85 -8.80
C ALA A 20 -5.18 -31.63 -7.28
N THR A 21 -4.67 -32.55 -6.48
CA THR A 21 -4.56 -32.34 -5.02
C THR A 21 -3.65 -31.16 -4.80
N ALA A 22 -4.23 -30.02 -4.42
CA ALA A 22 -3.45 -28.85 -3.99
C ALA A 22 -2.59 -29.27 -2.78
N THR A 23 -1.30 -29.47 -2.99
CA THR A 23 -0.34 -29.70 -1.91
C THR A 23 -0.39 -28.53 -0.94
N ALA A 24 -0.52 -28.81 0.35
CA ALA A 24 -0.53 -27.78 1.39
C ALA A 24 0.78 -26.97 1.32
N GLN A 25 0.67 -25.67 1.17
CA GLN A 25 1.81 -24.76 1.11
C GLN A 25 2.55 -24.75 2.45
N SER A 26 3.87 -24.74 2.40
CA SER A 26 4.74 -24.83 3.56
C SER A 26 5.91 -23.83 3.51
N ALA A 27 6.59 -23.65 4.64
CA ALA A 27 7.79 -22.82 4.70
C ALA A 27 8.90 -23.28 3.72
N SER A 28 8.89 -24.54 3.29
CA SER A 28 9.86 -25.06 2.32
C SER A 28 9.62 -24.57 0.88
N ASP A 29 8.46 -24.00 0.58
CA ASP A 29 8.13 -23.44 -0.73
C ASP A 29 8.72 -22.04 -0.91
N LEU A 30 8.97 -21.32 0.21
CA LEU A 30 9.55 -19.98 0.19
C LEU A 30 10.97 -20.00 -0.37
N GLY A 31 11.24 -19.15 -1.35
CA GLY A 31 12.49 -19.08 -2.11
C GLY A 31 12.61 -20.15 -3.22
N LYS A 32 11.64 -21.07 -3.37
CA LYS A 32 11.62 -22.11 -4.41
C LYS A 32 10.49 -21.87 -5.42
N SER A 33 9.30 -22.45 -5.18
CA SER A 33 8.11 -22.23 -6.01
C SER A 33 7.44 -20.89 -5.70
N ARG A 34 7.70 -20.34 -4.51
CA ARG A 34 7.27 -19.01 -4.09
C ARG A 34 8.46 -18.09 -3.89
N THR A 35 8.21 -16.78 -4.01
CA THR A 35 9.20 -15.76 -3.59
C THR A 35 9.44 -15.88 -2.08
N PRO A 36 10.54 -15.34 -1.55
CA PRO A 36 10.79 -15.36 -0.11
C PRO A 36 9.69 -14.68 0.74
N LEU A 37 8.91 -13.76 0.15
CA LEU A 37 7.77 -13.10 0.80
C LEU A 37 6.42 -13.80 0.57
N GLY A 38 6.39 -14.91 -0.20
CA GLY A 38 5.22 -15.79 -0.35
C GLY A 38 4.44 -15.65 -1.66
N ALA A 39 4.80 -14.72 -2.55
CA ALA A 39 4.19 -14.58 -3.87
C ALA A 39 4.46 -15.82 -4.75
N GLU A 40 3.67 -16.00 -5.78
CA GLU A 40 3.97 -16.99 -6.81
C GLU A 40 5.23 -16.58 -7.57
N LYS A 41 6.26 -17.45 -7.60
CA LYS A 41 7.52 -17.12 -8.25
C LYS A 41 7.42 -17.18 -9.78
N ALA A 42 6.65 -18.13 -10.31
CA ALA A 42 6.44 -18.29 -11.75
C ALA A 42 5.72 -17.08 -12.37
N GLY A 43 5.97 -16.84 -13.65
CA GLY A 43 5.18 -15.92 -14.46
C GLY A 43 3.78 -16.47 -14.74
N ASN A 44 2.91 -15.65 -15.34
CA ASN A 44 1.60 -16.11 -15.77
C ASN A 44 1.66 -16.86 -17.13
N ALA A 45 0.62 -17.63 -17.43
CA ALA A 45 0.56 -18.44 -18.65
C ALA A 45 0.58 -17.58 -19.94
N ALA A 46 0.10 -16.35 -19.88
CA ALA A 46 0.08 -15.41 -21.00
C ALA A 46 1.46 -14.76 -21.27
N GLY A 47 2.45 -14.93 -20.37
CA GLY A 47 3.76 -14.30 -20.46
C GLY A 47 3.78 -12.79 -20.23
N THR A 48 2.64 -12.21 -19.80
CA THR A 48 2.52 -10.78 -19.51
C THR A 48 3.05 -10.41 -18.13
N ILE A 49 3.06 -11.35 -17.18
CA ILE A 49 3.72 -11.23 -15.89
C ILE A 49 4.93 -12.18 -15.91
N PRO A 50 6.17 -11.69 -15.85
CA PRO A 50 7.36 -12.54 -15.85
C PRO A 50 7.51 -13.31 -14.54
N ALA A 51 8.36 -14.36 -14.55
CA ALA A 51 8.82 -14.97 -13.31
C ALA A 51 9.59 -13.94 -12.46
N TRP A 52 9.44 -14.02 -11.13
CA TRP A 52 10.23 -13.18 -10.24
C TRP A 52 11.68 -13.68 -10.19
N ASP A 53 12.62 -12.82 -10.45
CA ASP A 53 14.07 -13.10 -10.58
C ASP A 53 14.93 -12.55 -9.44
N GLY A 54 14.29 -11.99 -8.38
CA GLY A 54 14.96 -11.39 -7.22
C GLY A 54 14.55 -9.94 -6.99
N GLY A 55 13.96 -9.29 -7.98
CA GLY A 55 13.64 -7.88 -7.95
C GLY A 55 14.91 -7.00 -8.02
N ILE A 56 14.80 -5.75 -7.59
CA ILE A 56 15.97 -4.85 -7.51
C ILE A 56 16.69 -5.11 -6.20
N THR A 57 17.93 -5.61 -6.28
CA THR A 57 18.77 -5.96 -5.12
C THR A 57 19.97 -5.03 -4.93
N ALA A 58 20.20 -4.12 -5.88
CA ALA A 58 21.27 -3.13 -5.83
C ALA A 58 20.85 -1.86 -6.58
N PRO A 59 21.33 -0.69 -6.16
CA PRO A 59 21.05 0.56 -6.86
C PRO A 59 21.64 0.55 -8.28
N PRO A 60 21.00 1.28 -9.22
CA PRO A 60 21.58 1.53 -10.54
C PRO A 60 22.96 2.20 -10.46
N ALA A 61 23.80 1.97 -11.48
CA ALA A 61 25.12 2.59 -11.55
C ALA A 61 25.02 4.11 -11.50
N GLY A 62 25.86 4.74 -10.67
CA GLY A 62 25.90 6.19 -10.48
C GLY A 62 24.95 6.75 -9.42
N TYR A 63 24.03 5.97 -8.88
CA TYR A 63 23.20 6.40 -7.75
C TYR A 63 24.05 6.63 -6.49
N LYS A 64 23.72 7.69 -5.76
CA LYS A 64 24.29 7.97 -4.45
C LYS A 64 23.16 8.10 -3.44
N SER A 65 23.34 7.53 -2.25
CA SER A 65 22.36 7.68 -1.17
C SER A 65 22.13 9.16 -0.86
N GLY A 66 20.85 9.55 -0.83
CA GLY A 66 20.41 10.94 -0.69
C GLY A 66 20.01 11.62 -2.01
N ASP A 67 20.31 11.02 -3.17
CA ASP A 67 19.77 11.45 -4.44
C ASP A 67 18.34 10.89 -4.62
N HIS A 68 17.50 11.54 -5.45
CA HIS A 68 16.27 10.92 -5.92
C HIS A 68 16.59 9.64 -6.70
N HIS A 69 15.74 8.63 -6.55
CA HIS A 69 15.99 7.31 -7.13
C HIS A 69 15.77 7.33 -8.64
N PRO A 70 16.83 7.23 -9.48
CA PRO A 70 16.68 7.17 -10.92
C PRO A 70 15.85 5.95 -11.34
N ASP A 71 15.06 6.12 -12.40
CA ASP A 71 14.23 5.06 -12.94
C ASP A 71 15.07 3.97 -13.63
N PRO A 72 15.17 2.74 -13.09
CA PRO A 72 15.91 1.65 -13.73
C PRO A 72 15.24 1.16 -15.01
N PHE A 73 13.99 1.58 -15.27
CA PHE A 73 13.17 1.21 -16.41
C PHE A 73 12.85 2.40 -17.33
N ALA A 74 13.64 3.47 -17.29
CA ALA A 74 13.42 4.70 -18.07
C ALA A 74 13.32 4.47 -19.59
N ASN A 75 13.88 3.39 -20.12
CA ASN A 75 13.81 3.03 -21.53
C ASN A 75 12.52 2.29 -21.92
N ASP A 76 11.72 1.84 -20.96
CA ASP A 76 10.44 1.19 -21.25
C ASP A 76 9.50 2.17 -21.93
N LYS A 77 8.73 1.66 -22.89
CA LYS A 77 7.66 2.40 -23.55
C LYS A 77 6.31 1.81 -23.15
N PRO A 78 5.25 2.60 -23.08
CA PRO A 78 3.92 2.06 -22.87
C PRO A 78 3.59 1.02 -23.94
N SER A 79 3.17 -0.16 -23.54
CA SER A 79 2.66 -1.21 -24.43
C SER A 79 1.23 -0.92 -24.88
N ALA A 80 0.49 -0.17 -24.06
CA ALA A 80 -0.87 0.29 -24.34
C ALA A 80 -1.17 1.55 -23.51
N THR A 81 -2.22 2.27 -23.90
CA THR A 81 -2.83 3.30 -23.07
C THR A 81 -4.32 2.98 -22.95
N ILE A 82 -4.77 2.71 -21.71
CA ILE A 82 -6.18 2.47 -21.42
C ILE A 82 -6.87 3.81 -21.26
N THR A 83 -7.96 4.01 -21.98
CA THR A 83 -8.83 5.21 -21.96
C THR A 83 -10.28 4.77 -21.87
N SER A 84 -11.20 5.70 -21.72
CA SER A 84 -12.64 5.39 -21.75
C SER A 84 -13.08 4.69 -23.05
N ALA A 85 -12.40 4.95 -24.17
CA ALA A 85 -12.75 4.38 -25.47
C ALA A 85 -12.43 2.88 -25.62
N ASN A 86 -11.43 2.38 -24.88
CA ASN A 86 -10.99 0.98 -24.95
C ASN A 86 -11.03 0.24 -23.61
N ALA A 87 -11.57 0.85 -22.55
CA ALA A 87 -11.59 0.29 -21.19
C ALA A 87 -12.28 -1.09 -21.13
N GLU A 88 -13.29 -1.32 -21.97
CA GLU A 88 -14.03 -2.59 -22.02
C GLU A 88 -13.13 -3.77 -22.41
N GLN A 89 -12.12 -3.54 -23.25
CA GLN A 89 -11.14 -4.58 -23.66
C GLN A 89 -10.25 -5.03 -22.50
N TYR A 90 -10.16 -4.21 -21.43
CA TYR A 90 -9.34 -4.45 -20.23
C TYR A 90 -10.19 -4.67 -18.99
N ALA A 91 -11.52 -4.80 -19.13
CA ALA A 91 -12.47 -4.79 -18.02
C ALA A 91 -12.13 -5.81 -16.92
N ASP A 92 -11.61 -6.98 -17.30
CA ASP A 92 -11.23 -8.05 -16.35
C ASP A 92 -9.97 -7.71 -15.55
N ASN A 93 -9.16 -6.77 -16.02
CA ASN A 93 -7.90 -6.34 -15.40
C ASN A 93 -7.98 -4.92 -14.79
N LEU A 94 -9.19 -4.36 -14.65
CA LEU A 94 -9.43 -3.07 -14.03
C LEU A 94 -10.23 -3.21 -12.72
N THR A 95 -9.89 -2.40 -11.73
CA THR A 95 -10.71 -2.27 -10.52
C THR A 95 -12.02 -1.53 -10.81
N ASP A 96 -13.01 -1.63 -9.92
CA ASP A 96 -14.23 -0.83 -10.02
C ASP A 96 -13.89 0.67 -10.01
N GLY A 97 -12.88 1.06 -9.21
CA GLY A 97 -12.37 2.42 -9.13
C GLY A 97 -11.79 2.91 -10.45
N HIS A 98 -10.93 2.13 -11.10
CA HIS A 98 -10.34 2.49 -12.40
C HIS A 98 -11.40 2.63 -13.49
N LYS A 99 -12.37 1.71 -13.56
CA LYS A 99 -13.52 1.82 -14.47
C LYS A 99 -14.31 3.11 -14.26
N ALA A 100 -14.56 3.46 -13.00
CA ALA A 100 -15.27 4.68 -12.65
C ALA A 100 -14.48 5.96 -13.00
N LEU A 101 -13.16 5.98 -12.80
CA LEU A 101 -12.29 7.10 -13.16
C LEU A 101 -12.24 7.30 -14.67
N LEU A 102 -12.04 6.23 -15.45
CA LEU A 102 -12.05 6.25 -16.92
C LEU A 102 -13.38 6.74 -17.47
N ALA A 103 -14.51 6.30 -16.90
CA ALA A 103 -15.83 6.75 -17.31
C ALA A 103 -16.10 8.21 -16.93
N ARG A 104 -15.73 8.63 -15.71
CA ARG A 104 -16.01 9.96 -15.19
C ARG A 104 -15.17 11.05 -15.87
N TYR A 105 -13.90 10.78 -16.11
CA TYR A 105 -12.93 11.71 -16.67
C TYR A 105 -12.48 11.27 -18.08
N ALA A 106 -13.44 10.91 -18.92
CA ALA A 106 -13.26 10.27 -20.22
C ALA A 106 -12.31 11.03 -21.17
N SER A 107 -12.20 12.34 -21.05
CA SER A 107 -11.34 13.19 -21.90
C SER A 107 -9.94 13.44 -21.32
N THR A 108 -9.71 13.15 -20.03
CA THR A 108 -8.47 13.55 -19.35
C THR A 108 -7.76 12.43 -18.62
N TYR A 109 -8.52 11.46 -18.07
CA TYR A 109 -7.95 10.33 -17.36
C TYR A 109 -7.58 9.19 -18.33
N LYS A 110 -6.39 8.67 -18.16
CA LYS A 110 -5.88 7.52 -18.91
C LYS A 110 -4.88 6.74 -18.07
N MET A 111 -4.66 5.50 -18.41
CA MET A 111 -3.69 4.63 -17.74
C MET A 111 -2.64 4.16 -18.76
N PRO A 112 -1.44 4.78 -18.80
CA PRO A 112 -0.33 4.28 -19.59
C PRO A 112 0.15 2.95 -18.99
N VAL A 113 0.06 1.86 -19.77
CA VAL A 113 0.43 0.51 -19.34
C VAL A 113 1.81 0.16 -19.86
N TYR A 114 2.67 -0.29 -18.99
CA TYR A 114 4.04 -0.66 -19.29
C TYR A 114 4.28 -2.17 -19.11
N PRO A 115 5.38 -2.72 -19.67
CA PRO A 115 5.78 -4.08 -19.38
C PRO A 115 5.95 -4.29 -17.87
N THR A 116 5.46 -5.41 -17.36
CA THR A 116 5.54 -5.76 -15.94
C THR A 116 7.00 -5.99 -15.51
N ARG A 117 7.41 -5.29 -14.46
CA ARG A 117 8.72 -5.37 -13.81
C ARG A 117 8.53 -5.70 -12.34
N ARG A 118 8.72 -6.95 -11.96
CA ARG A 118 8.56 -7.41 -10.58
C ARG A 118 9.77 -6.97 -9.74
N SER A 119 9.86 -5.66 -9.48
CA SER A 119 11.01 -4.99 -8.88
C SER A 119 11.07 -5.12 -7.35
N ALA A 120 9.99 -5.55 -6.68
CA ALA A 120 9.93 -5.62 -5.24
C ALA A 120 10.97 -6.61 -4.69
N SER A 121 11.70 -6.18 -3.65
CA SER A 121 12.72 -6.93 -2.94
C SER A 121 12.75 -6.54 -1.46
N ALA A 122 13.48 -7.31 -0.65
CA ALA A 122 13.76 -6.99 0.74
C ALA A 122 15.15 -7.51 1.13
N PRO A 123 15.75 -7.04 2.25
CA PRO A 123 17.00 -7.58 2.77
C PRO A 123 16.90 -9.07 3.12
N GLN A 124 18.03 -9.79 3.04
CA GLN A 124 18.07 -11.23 3.28
C GLN A 124 17.56 -11.62 4.68
N ASP A 125 17.88 -10.83 5.70
CA ASP A 125 17.43 -11.08 7.07
C ASP A 125 15.90 -10.91 7.25
N VAL A 126 15.26 -10.09 6.42
CA VAL A 126 13.80 -9.99 6.33
C VAL A 126 13.21 -11.26 5.69
N TYR A 127 13.86 -11.80 4.67
CA TYR A 127 13.46 -13.07 4.06
C TYR A 127 13.59 -14.24 5.05
N ASP A 128 14.69 -14.31 5.78
CA ASP A 128 14.94 -15.34 6.78
C ASP A 128 13.92 -15.28 7.92
N ALA A 129 13.63 -14.07 8.42
CA ALA A 129 12.61 -13.83 9.43
C ALA A 129 11.21 -14.20 8.92
N THR A 130 10.88 -13.86 7.68
CA THR A 130 9.59 -14.22 7.04
C THR A 130 9.42 -15.75 7.00
N LYS A 131 10.47 -16.48 6.64
CA LYS A 131 10.44 -17.95 6.62
C LYS A 131 10.25 -18.54 8.02
N ALA A 132 10.91 -17.97 9.03
CA ALA A 132 10.75 -18.39 10.43
C ALA A 132 9.32 -18.10 10.94
N ASN A 133 8.71 -16.99 10.56
CA ASN A 133 7.36 -16.59 10.98
C ASN A 133 6.28 -17.59 10.55
N VAL A 134 6.46 -18.38 9.48
CA VAL A 134 5.46 -19.37 9.01
C VAL A 134 5.03 -20.34 10.12
N GLY A 135 5.94 -20.72 11.02
CA GLY A 135 5.67 -21.66 12.10
C GLY A 135 5.28 -21.02 13.43
N SER A 136 5.58 -19.72 13.61
CA SER A 136 5.48 -19.05 14.91
C SER A 136 4.44 -17.94 14.96
N ALA A 137 4.23 -17.20 13.86
CA ALA A 137 3.30 -16.09 13.82
C ALA A 137 1.85 -16.53 14.00
N LYS A 138 1.10 -15.80 14.85
CA LYS A 138 -0.31 -16.06 15.15
C LYS A 138 -1.07 -14.73 15.21
N LEU A 139 -2.31 -14.76 14.76
CA LEU A 139 -3.26 -13.68 15.05
C LEU A 139 -3.60 -13.70 16.54
N ALA A 140 -3.60 -12.55 17.19
CA ALA A 140 -4.15 -12.40 18.53
C ALA A 140 -5.68 -12.56 18.52
N ASP A 141 -6.31 -12.65 19.70
CA ASP A 141 -7.74 -12.86 19.85
C ASP A 141 -8.57 -11.89 18.98
N GLY A 142 -9.52 -12.46 18.25
CA GLY A 142 -10.31 -11.71 17.26
C GLY A 142 -9.54 -11.26 16.02
N GLY A 143 -8.24 -11.57 15.91
CA GLY A 143 -7.38 -11.22 14.81
C GLY A 143 -6.93 -9.74 14.80
N ASN A 144 -7.08 -9.02 15.92
CA ASN A 144 -6.77 -7.59 16.02
C ASN A 144 -5.32 -7.30 16.43
N GLY A 145 -4.48 -8.31 16.42
CA GLY A 145 -3.06 -8.21 16.73
C GLY A 145 -2.29 -9.40 16.18
N VAL A 146 -0.96 -9.33 16.32
CA VAL A 146 0.00 -10.37 15.89
C VAL A 146 0.94 -10.69 17.03
N SER A 147 1.21 -11.99 17.25
CA SER A 147 2.21 -12.49 18.17
C SER A 147 3.09 -13.55 17.51
N GLY A 148 4.24 -13.84 18.11
CA GLY A 148 5.18 -14.87 17.61
C GLY A 148 5.84 -14.56 16.29
N ALA A 149 5.82 -13.30 15.84
CA ALA A 149 6.46 -12.85 14.62
C ALA A 149 7.65 -11.93 14.91
N SER A 150 8.58 -11.84 13.99
CA SER A 150 9.71 -10.93 14.05
C SER A 150 10.01 -10.35 12.66
N ARG A 151 10.38 -9.09 12.60
CA ARG A 151 11.00 -8.35 11.50
C ARG A 151 10.46 -8.59 10.08
N GLY A 152 10.15 -9.83 9.70
CA GLY A 152 9.65 -10.19 8.38
C GLY A 152 8.12 -10.11 8.27
N VAL A 153 7.59 -10.52 7.14
CA VAL A 153 6.15 -10.67 6.92
C VAL A 153 5.62 -11.77 7.84
N PRO A 154 4.58 -11.51 8.65
CA PRO A 154 4.10 -12.51 9.61
C PRO A 154 3.42 -13.71 8.95
N PHE A 155 2.66 -13.51 7.86
CA PHE A 155 1.83 -14.55 7.25
C PHE A 155 2.08 -14.67 5.73
N PRO A 156 3.30 -15.06 5.27
CA PRO A 156 3.61 -15.11 3.83
C PRO A 156 2.73 -16.11 3.06
N LEU A 157 2.08 -17.03 3.76
CA LEU A 157 1.12 -18.00 3.25
C LEU A 157 -0.28 -17.69 3.82
N ALA A 158 -0.74 -16.45 3.65
CA ALA A 158 -1.96 -15.93 4.26
C ALA A 158 -3.19 -16.78 3.93
N LYS A 159 -4.05 -17.01 4.94
CA LYS A 159 -5.25 -17.86 4.87
C LYS A 159 -6.55 -17.07 4.90
N ASN A 160 -6.54 -15.86 5.43
CA ASN A 160 -7.72 -14.99 5.59
C ASN A 160 -7.34 -13.50 5.39
N GLY A 161 -8.36 -12.65 5.23
CA GLY A 161 -8.16 -11.24 4.93
C GLY A 161 -7.41 -10.47 6.03
N LYS A 162 -7.54 -10.86 7.30
CA LYS A 162 -6.81 -10.22 8.40
C LYS A 162 -5.31 -10.49 8.30
N GLU A 163 -4.91 -11.72 7.96
CA GLU A 163 -3.50 -12.05 7.75
C GLU A 163 -2.89 -11.24 6.61
N VAL A 164 -3.63 -11.04 5.50
CA VAL A 164 -3.19 -10.20 4.38
C VAL A 164 -2.98 -8.75 4.81
N ILE A 165 -3.92 -8.19 5.56
CA ILE A 165 -3.80 -6.79 6.04
C ILE A 165 -2.70 -6.65 7.09
N TRP A 166 -2.49 -7.63 7.97
CA TRP A 166 -1.34 -7.60 8.88
C TRP A 166 -0.01 -7.70 8.15
N ASN A 167 0.07 -8.44 7.04
CA ASN A 167 1.24 -8.42 6.18
C ASN A 167 1.52 -7.03 5.64
N HIS A 168 0.48 -6.32 5.17
CA HIS A 168 0.61 -4.93 4.74
C HIS A 168 1.10 -4.02 5.88
N LEU A 169 0.52 -4.11 7.07
CA LEU A 169 0.87 -3.27 8.21
C LEU A 169 2.30 -3.52 8.70
N LEU A 170 2.78 -4.78 8.64
CA LEU A 170 4.07 -5.22 9.16
C LEU A 170 5.12 -5.49 8.08
N ARG A 171 4.85 -5.17 6.78
CA ARG A 171 5.86 -5.31 5.73
C ARG A 171 7.08 -4.41 6.02
N TYR A 172 8.24 -4.80 5.54
CA TYR A 172 9.48 -4.06 5.74
C TYR A 172 9.46 -2.70 5.01
N ARG A 173 9.82 -1.64 5.72
CA ARG A 173 9.95 -0.25 5.23
C ARG A 173 11.18 0.44 5.82
N GLY A 174 12.29 -0.31 5.98
CA GLY A 174 13.48 0.16 6.67
C GLY A 174 13.38 0.06 8.19
N LEU A 175 14.37 0.60 8.89
CA LEU A 175 14.43 0.63 10.35
C LEU A 175 13.78 1.89 10.93
N GLY A 176 13.81 2.96 10.16
CA GLY A 176 13.33 4.29 10.48
C GLY A 176 13.73 5.27 9.39
N GLY A 177 13.44 6.54 9.60
CA GLY A 177 13.85 7.58 8.66
C GLY A 177 13.22 8.94 8.94
N LEU A 178 13.68 9.89 8.15
CA LEU A 178 13.15 11.25 8.07
C LEU A 178 12.83 11.54 6.62
N ARG A 179 11.64 12.05 6.33
CA ARG A 179 11.27 12.50 4.99
C ARG A 179 10.63 13.88 5.01
N LYS A 180 10.81 14.61 3.93
CA LYS A 180 10.14 15.89 3.68
C LYS A 180 9.28 15.73 2.43
N VAL A 181 7.99 15.99 2.53
CA VAL A 181 7.05 15.78 1.43
C VAL A 181 6.01 16.87 1.36
N GLY A 182 5.55 17.16 0.16
CA GLY A 182 4.40 18.00 -0.10
C GLY A 182 3.10 17.21 -0.07
N GLN A 183 2.02 17.89 0.34
CA GLN A 183 0.65 17.42 0.25
C GLN A 183 -0.22 18.51 -0.35
N VAL A 184 -1.10 18.16 -1.29
CA VAL A 184 -2.05 19.08 -1.92
C VAL A 184 -3.44 18.49 -1.99
N ALA A 185 -4.46 19.33 -1.80
CA ALA A 185 -5.87 19.00 -2.02
C ALA A 185 -6.47 20.03 -3.01
N PRO A 186 -6.27 19.87 -4.33
CA PRO A 186 -6.71 20.84 -5.31
C PRO A 186 -8.22 21.06 -5.29
N THR A 187 -8.65 22.27 -5.61
CA THR A 187 -10.03 22.53 -5.98
C THR A 187 -10.35 21.87 -7.33
N ARG A 188 -11.62 21.79 -7.71
CA ARG A 188 -12.02 21.28 -9.04
C ARG A 188 -11.41 22.10 -10.20
N ALA A 189 -11.12 23.39 -9.98
CA ALA A 189 -10.48 24.27 -10.95
C ALA A 189 -8.95 24.13 -10.98
N GLY A 190 -8.36 23.27 -10.11
CA GLY A 190 -6.92 23.03 -10.06
C GLY A 190 -6.15 23.96 -9.11
N ASN A 191 -6.80 24.91 -8.42
CA ASN A 191 -6.09 25.77 -7.45
C ASN A 191 -5.72 24.96 -6.20
N TYR A 192 -4.49 25.08 -5.72
CA TYR A 192 -4.00 24.37 -4.54
C TYR A 192 -3.01 25.21 -3.72
N THR A 193 -2.77 24.77 -2.53
CA THR A 193 -1.67 25.22 -1.67
C THR A 193 -0.90 23.98 -1.24
N VAL A 194 0.42 24.00 -1.42
CA VAL A 194 1.27 22.90 -0.93
C VAL A 194 1.39 23.01 0.57
N VAL A 195 1.00 21.95 1.28
CA VAL A 195 1.31 21.77 2.69
C VAL A 195 2.59 20.95 2.78
N GLN A 196 3.66 21.57 3.29
CA GLN A 196 4.94 20.88 3.50
C GLN A 196 4.94 20.16 4.84
N LEU A 197 5.38 18.92 4.83
CA LEU A 197 5.43 18.02 5.97
C LEU A 197 6.86 17.51 6.19
N GLU A 198 7.30 17.51 7.43
CA GLU A 198 8.47 16.75 7.89
C GLU A 198 7.95 15.57 8.71
N GLU A 199 8.34 14.36 8.32
CA GLU A 199 7.89 13.13 8.93
C GLU A 199 9.07 12.31 9.43
N LYS A 200 8.97 11.82 10.68
CA LYS A 200 9.94 10.95 11.33
C LYS A 200 9.26 9.67 11.71
N PHE A 201 9.88 8.56 11.44
CA PHE A 201 9.36 7.25 11.79
C PHE A 201 10.47 6.33 12.31
N LEU A 202 10.08 5.48 13.24
CA LEU A 202 10.89 4.41 13.79
C LEU A 202 10.05 3.14 13.75
N TRP A 203 10.46 2.19 12.91
CA TRP A 203 9.80 0.90 12.80
C TRP A 203 10.33 -0.04 13.88
N ASN A 204 9.69 -0.01 15.05
CA ASN A 204 10.13 -0.78 16.22
C ASN A 204 10.09 -2.29 15.98
N TYR A 205 9.11 -2.77 15.19
CA TYR A 205 9.00 -4.14 14.76
C TYR A 205 10.17 -4.60 13.86
N HIS A 206 10.81 -3.68 13.13
CA HIS A 206 11.88 -3.98 12.18
C HIS A 206 13.28 -3.82 12.77
N GLN A 207 13.43 -3.39 14.02
CA GLN A 207 14.75 -3.29 14.64
C GLN A 207 15.43 -4.66 14.69
N LEU A 208 16.76 -4.69 14.58
CA LEU A 208 17.53 -5.93 14.64
C LEU A 208 17.25 -6.66 15.97
N GLY A 209 16.92 -7.93 15.89
CA GLY A 209 16.56 -8.74 17.05
C GLY A 209 15.18 -8.45 17.66
N ALA A 210 14.39 -7.54 17.06
CA ALA A 210 13.02 -7.28 17.52
C ALA A 210 12.10 -8.46 17.17
N ALA A 211 11.21 -8.75 18.13
CA ALA A 211 10.09 -9.66 17.96
C ALA A 211 8.83 -8.99 18.54
N THR A 212 7.65 -9.51 18.22
CA THR A 212 6.38 -8.98 18.73
C THR A 212 6.35 -8.89 20.27
N GLU A 213 6.94 -9.86 20.95
CA GLU A 213 7.03 -9.93 22.41
C GLU A 213 7.93 -8.84 23.01
N SER A 214 9.03 -8.50 22.33
CA SER A 214 10.00 -7.49 22.79
C SER A 214 9.62 -6.06 22.39
N ALA A 215 8.70 -5.89 21.43
CA ALA A 215 8.28 -4.58 20.93
C ALA A 215 7.42 -3.76 21.93
N GLY A 216 7.07 -4.32 23.10
CA GLY A 216 6.28 -3.63 24.11
C GLY A 216 4.91 -3.16 23.60
N ASN A 217 4.28 -3.95 22.73
CA ASN A 217 3.03 -3.66 22.01
C ASN A 217 3.08 -2.41 21.09
N VAL A 218 4.27 -1.91 20.72
CA VAL A 218 4.41 -0.79 19.79
C VAL A 218 5.16 -1.24 18.56
N MET A 219 4.48 -1.31 17.41
CA MET A 219 5.12 -1.70 16.14
C MET A 219 5.89 -0.55 15.49
N ALA A 220 5.41 0.69 15.67
CA ALA A 220 6.05 1.85 15.08
C ALA A 220 5.76 3.14 15.89
N TYR A 221 6.70 4.07 15.80
CA TYR A 221 6.54 5.46 16.22
C TYR A 221 6.55 6.35 14.98
N PHE A 222 5.64 7.31 14.96
CA PHE A 222 5.51 8.27 13.87
C PHE A 222 5.35 9.68 14.39
N GLU A 223 6.00 10.65 13.77
CA GLU A 223 5.82 12.07 14.02
C GLU A 223 5.70 12.81 12.68
N GLN A 224 4.68 13.65 12.55
CA GLN A 224 4.46 14.49 11.38
C GLN A 224 4.36 15.95 11.83
N LYS A 225 5.24 16.80 11.31
CA LYS A 225 5.27 18.25 11.55
C LYS A 225 4.90 18.99 10.27
N VAL A 226 3.93 19.88 10.37
CA VAL A 226 3.62 20.83 9.29
C VAL A 226 4.67 21.95 9.33
N THR A 227 5.36 22.17 8.20
CA THR A 227 6.41 23.18 8.06
C THR A 227 5.98 24.39 7.22
N ALA A 228 5.03 24.21 6.31
CA ALA A 228 4.39 25.26 5.52
C ALA A 228 2.93 24.88 5.18
N PRO A 229 2.05 25.84 4.86
CA PRO A 229 2.23 27.29 4.92
C PRO A 229 2.23 27.82 6.36
N ALA A 230 2.68 29.06 6.55
CA ALA A 230 2.85 29.67 7.89
C ALA A 230 1.63 29.55 8.81
N ARG A 231 0.40 29.64 8.27
CA ARG A 231 -0.85 29.50 9.02
C ARG A 231 -1.05 28.11 9.68
N LEU A 232 -0.40 27.07 9.18
CA LEU A 232 -0.50 25.68 9.67
C LEU A 232 0.81 25.21 10.31
N ALA A 233 1.91 25.92 10.05
CA ALA A 233 3.26 25.54 10.46
C ALA A 233 3.39 25.37 12.00
N GLY A 234 4.17 24.38 12.39
CA GLY A 234 4.45 24.05 13.79
C GLY A 234 3.42 23.13 14.46
N THR A 235 2.30 22.78 13.79
CA THR A 235 1.44 21.70 14.26
C THR A 235 2.19 20.37 14.12
N ILE A 236 2.25 19.58 15.21
CA ILE A 236 2.95 18.29 15.20
C ILE A 236 1.98 17.22 15.71
N LEU A 237 1.80 16.17 14.92
CA LEU A 237 1.14 14.93 15.29
C LEU A 237 2.20 13.89 15.66
N MET A 238 2.04 13.20 16.77
CA MET A 238 2.87 12.06 17.17
C MET A 238 1.97 10.86 17.44
N VAL A 239 2.33 9.69 16.91
CA VAL A 239 1.55 8.45 17.00
C VAL A 239 2.43 7.30 17.45
N HIS A 240 1.90 6.46 18.34
CA HIS A 240 2.42 5.13 18.63
C HIS A 240 1.44 4.11 18.05
N GLU A 241 1.88 3.36 17.06
CA GLU A 241 1.12 2.28 16.45
C GLU A 241 1.27 1.01 17.28
N THR A 242 0.17 0.34 17.56
CA THR A 242 0.16 -0.85 18.42
C THR A 242 0.02 -2.14 17.64
N LEU A 243 0.68 -3.20 18.09
CA LEU A 243 0.60 -4.55 17.52
C LEU A 243 -0.70 -5.24 17.89
N ASP A 244 -1.10 -5.16 19.15
CA ASP A 244 -2.39 -5.64 19.65
C ASP A 244 -3.26 -4.44 20.00
N GLN A 245 -4.15 -4.12 19.07
CA GLN A 245 -4.99 -2.92 19.14
C GLN A 245 -6.19 -3.08 20.08
N VAL A 246 -6.51 -4.31 20.50
CA VAL A 246 -7.54 -4.60 21.51
C VAL A 246 -6.96 -4.41 22.90
N LYS A 247 -5.75 -4.94 23.13
CA LYS A 247 -5.03 -4.78 24.40
C LYS A 247 -4.74 -3.29 24.67
N GLU A 248 -4.30 -2.58 23.64
CA GLU A 248 -4.02 -1.16 23.70
C GLU A 248 -4.22 -0.50 22.34
N SER A 249 -5.22 0.37 22.24
CA SER A 249 -5.49 1.12 21.01
C SER A 249 -4.33 2.09 20.68
N ARG A 250 -4.23 2.47 19.41
CA ARG A 250 -3.31 3.53 18.94
C ARG A 250 -3.28 4.71 19.90
N ARG A 251 -2.09 5.19 20.24
CA ARG A 251 -1.90 6.39 21.06
C ARG A 251 -1.44 7.55 20.20
N ALA A 252 -2.15 8.66 20.23
CA ALA A 252 -1.78 9.85 19.47
C ALA A 252 -1.81 11.11 20.32
N TRP A 253 -0.91 12.05 19.99
CA TRP A 253 -0.80 13.37 20.62
C TRP A 253 -0.59 14.43 19.54
N VAL A 254 -1.21 15.58 19.75
CA VAL A 254 -1.02 16.75 18.89
C VAL A 254 -0.44 17.89 19.71
N TYR A 255 0.63 18.48 19.22
CA TYR A 255 1.10 19.79 19.66
C TYR A 255 0.43 20.88 18.84
N ASN A 256 -0.26 21.79 19.48
CA ASN A 256 -0.87 22.96 18.86
C ASN A 256 -0.03 24.19 19.14
N THR A 257 0.47 24.87 18.10
CA THR A 257 1.33 26.06 18.19
C THR A 257 0.63 27.25 18.83
N GLY A 258 -0.64 27.48 18.49
CA GLY A 258 -1.40 28.60 19.04
C GLY A 258 -1.60 28.48 20.55
N GLN A 259 -1.77 27.26 21.07
CA GLN A 259 -1.96 26.99 22.49
C GLN A 259 -0.65 26.61 23.21
N ARG A 260 0.42 26.30 22.48
CA ARG A 260 1.72 25.81 22.99
C ARG A 260 1.58 24.60 23.93
N ARG A 261 0.60 23.74 23.64
CA ARG A 261 0.25 22.58 24.48
C ARG A 261 0.20 21.29 23.66
N VAL A 262 0.63 20.22 24.30
CA VAL A 262 0.41 18.85 23.83
C VAL A 262 -0.93 18.36 24.38
N ARG A 263 -1.78 17.85 23.50
CA ARG A 263 -3.05 17.21 23.87
C ARG A 263 -3.09 15.80 23.30
N ARG A 264 -3.74 14.90 24.02
CA ARG A 264 -4.07 13.58 23.49
C ARG A 264 -5.08 13.70 22.36
N ALA A 265 -4.91 12.90 21.28
CA ALA A 265 -5.80 12.87 20.12
C ALA A 265 -6.39 11.45 19.96
N PRO A 266 -7.32 11.02 20.83
CA PRO A 266 -7.79 9.63 20.90
C PRO A 266 -8.56 9.19 19.64
N GLN A 267 -8.98 10.15 18.82
CA GLN A 267 -9.81 9.88 17.63
C GLN A 267 -9.00 9.61 16.34
N VAL A 268 -7.67 9.65 16.38
CA VAL A 268 -6.79 9.45 15.20
C VAL A 268 -6.70 7.98 14.77
N ALA A 269 -7.59 7.11 15.24
CA ALA A 269 -7.50 5.66 14.98
C ALA A 269 -8.31 5.17 13.77
N TYR A 270 -9.27 5.95 13.28
CA TYR A 270 -10.24 5.50 12.28
C TYR A 270 -10.50 6.57 11.21
N ASP A 271 -11.74 7.00 11.10
CA ASP A 271 -12.28 7.83 10.02
C ASP A 271 -12.23 9.36 10.26
N ASN A 272 -11.50 9.81 11.27
CA ASN A 272 -11.22 11.24 11.40
C ASN A 272 -10.42 11.75 10.19
N PRO A 273 -10.60 13.01 9.80
CA PRO A 273 -9.79 13.60 8.74
C PRO A 273 -8.30 13.47 9.03
N GLY A 274 -7.52 13.08 8.06
CA GLY A 274 -6.06 13.10 8.10
C GLY A 274 -5.52 14.54 8.26
N THR A 275 -4.31 14.69 8.77
CA THR A 275 -3.67 16.00 8.96
C THR A 275 -3.64 16.78 7.64
N ALA A 276 -4.17 17.99 7.64
CA ALA A 276 -4.19 18.92 6.50
C ALA A 276 -4.73 18.33 5.18
N SER A 277 -5.54 17.26 5.23
CA SER A 277 -6.06 16.54 4.07
C SER A 277 -7.32 17.15 3.46
N ASP A 278 -7.84 18.23 4.03
CA ASP A 278 -9.10 18.86 3.63
C ASP A 278 -10.30 17.87 3.54
N GLY A 279 -10.26 16.84 4.41
CA GLY A 279 -11.28 15.78 4.45
C GLY A 279 -11.19 14.76 3.32
N MET A 280 -10.19 14.85 2.43
CA MET A 280 -10.04 13.93 1.30
C MET A 280 -9.50 12.56 1.72
N ARG A 281 -8.89 12.45 2.90
CA ARG A 281 -8.33 11.22 3.46
C ARG A 281 -8.74 11.07 4.93
N THR A 282 -8.98 9.84 5.37
CA THR A 282 -9.15 9.51 6.80
C THR A 282 -7.81 9.21 7.47
N SER A 283 -7.79 9.24 8.80
CA SER A 283 -6.57 8.96 9.58
C SER A 283 -6.04 7.54 9.37
N ASP A 284 -6.92 6.59 9.06
CA ASP A 284 -6.55 5.20 8.81
C ASP A 284 -6.15 4.90 7.36
N GLN A 285 -6.05 5.91 6.49
CA GLN A 285 -5.63 5.77 5.08
C GLN A 285 -4.17 6.17 4.82
N LEU A 286 -3.39 6.56 5.83
CA LEU A 286 -1.94 6.77 5.65
C LEU A 286 -1.29 5.45 5.23
N ASP A 287 -0.37 5.49 4.26
CA ASP A 287 0.22 4.28 3.68
C ASP A 287 -0.85 3.33 3.10
N MET A 288 -1.85 3.92 2.43
CA MET A 288 -3.04 3.29 1.85
C MET A 288 -3.99 2.66 2.89
N PHE A 289 -3.45 2.05 3.94
CA PHE A 289 -4.16 1.62 5.14
C PHE A 289 -3.21 1.51 6.33
N ASN A 290 -3.54 2.22 7.40
CA ASN A 290 -2.83 2.15 8.67
C ASN A 290 -3.81 2.41 9.82
N GLY A 291 -4.70 1.48 10.07
CA GLY A 291 -5.78 1.61 11.05
C GLY A 291 -6.01 0.36 11.87
N ALA A 292 -6.86 0.47 12.89
CA ALA A 292 -7.39 -0.67 13.61
C ALA A 292 -8.33 -1.48 12.70
N ILE A 293 -8.19 -2.80 12.74
CA ILE A 293 -8.94 -3.70 11.86
C ILE A 293 -10.23 -4.24 12.49
N ASP A 294 -10.52 -3.86 13.74
CA ASP A 294 -11.60 -4.39 14.59
C ASP A 294 -13.02 -4.07 14.12
N ARG A 295 -13.17 -2.97 13.36
CA ARG A 295 -14.49 -2.49 12.91
C ARG A 295 -15.04 -3.22 11.69
N TYR A 296 -14.20 -4.00 10.99
CA TYR A 296 -14.54 -4.66 9.74
C TYR A 296 -14.44 -6.17 9.85
N ASP A 297 -15.26 -6.85 9.07
CA ASP A 297 -15.05 -8.23 8.68
C ASP A 297 -14.19 -8.23 7.41
N TRP A 298 -13.18 -9.10 7.38
CA TRP A 298 -12.15 -9.13 6.35
C TRP A 298 -12.18 -10.46 5.61
N GLU A 299 -12.44 -10.42 4.32
CA GLU A 299 -12.56 -11.59 3.47
C GLU A 299 -11.57 -11.51 2.30
N ILE A 300 -10.96 -12.64 1.93
CA ILE A 300 -10.21 -12.76 0.68
C ILE A 300 -11.21 -13.11 -0.42
N ILE A 301 -11.37 -12.19 -1.38
CA ILE A 301 -12.22 -12.39 -2.55
C ILE A 301 -11.46 -13.13 -3.65
N ASP A 302 -10.17 -12.80 -3.83
CA ASP A 302 -9.29 -13.44 -4.81
C ASP A 302 -7.85 -13.41 -4.28
N LYS A 303 -7.07 -14.45 -4.57
CA LYS A 303 -5.67 -14.58 -4.11
C LYS A 303 -4.64 -14.23 -5.18
N SER A 304 -5.06 -14.10 -6.43
CA SER A 304 -4.16 -13.99 -7.58
C SER A 304 -4.81 -13.26 -8.76
N LYS A 305 -5.62 -12.24 -8.47
CA LYS A 305 -6.26 -11.44 -9.51
C LYS A 305 -5.21 -10.63 -10.26
N GLU A 306 -5.21 -10.73 -11.58
CA GLU A 306 -4.33 -9.93 -12.43
C GLU A 306 -4.97 -8.58 -12.73
N LEU A 307 -4.37 -7.49 -12.25
CA LEU A 307 -4.87 -6.12 -12.42
C LEU A 307 -3.77 -5.17 -12.86
N TYR A 308 -4.14 -4.18 -13.66
CA TYR A 308 -3.29 -3.02 -13.91
C TYR A 308 -3.30 -2.13 -12.65
N VAL A 309 -2.13 -1.95 -12.06
CA VAL A 309 -1.94 -1.21 -10.80
C VAL A 309 -0.77 -0.24 -10.93
N PRO A 310 -0.74 0.86 -10.15
CA PRO A 310 0.44 1.73 -10.09
C PRO A 310 1.65 0.94 -9.62
N TYR A 311 2.75 0.97 -10.39
CA TYR A 311 3.97 0.24 -10.07
C TYR A 311 5.19 0.92 -10.71
N ASN A 312 6.36 0.87 -10.06
CA ASN A 312 7.60 1.48 -10.56
C ASN A 312 7.43 2.94 -10.97
N SER A 313 6.76 3.73 -10.14
CA SER A 313 6.33 5.10 -10.42
C SER A 313 7.48 6.12 -10.24
N TYR A 314 8.69 5.79 -10.69
CA TYR A 314 9.90 6.60 -10.53
C TYR A 314 9.79 7.99 -11.15
N LYS A 315 9.02 8.14 -12.24
CA LYS A 315 8.80 9.44 -12.85
C LYS A 315 8.08 10.42 -11.93
N LEU A 316 7.09 9.92 -11.15
CA LEU A 316 6.39 10.74 -10.15
C LEU A 316 7.25 11.09 -8.93
N HIS A 317 8.37 10.39 -8.73
CA HIS A 317 9.37 10.60 -7.69
C HIS A 317 10.54 11.51 -8.14
N SER A 318 10.70 11.69 -9.45
CA SER A 318 11.88 12.38 -10.02
C SER A 318 11.92 13.87 -9.67
N ASP A 319 13.10 14.39 -9.35
CA ASP A 319 13.40 15.83 -9.21
C ASP A 319 13.35 16.60 -10.53
N SER A 320 13.27 15.89 -11.66
CA SER A 320 13.04 16.51 -12.99
C SER A 320 11.62 17.05 -13.14
N LEU A 321 10.67 16.64 -12.30
CA LEU A 321 9.30 17.18 -12.25
C LEU A 321 9.12 18.09 -11.04
N LYS A 322 8.29 19.11 -11.23
CA LYS A 322 7.79 19.96 -10.16
C LYS A 322 6.39 19.54 -9.73
N VAL A 323 5.98 19.96 -8.55
CA VAL A 323 4.60 19.76 -8.07
C VAL A 323 3.58 20.24 -9.11
N ALA A 324 3.86 21.35 -9.79
CA ALA A 324 2.99 21.91 -10.83
C ALA A 324 2.86 21.03 -12.09
N ASP A 325 3.84 20.18 -12.38
CA ASP A 325 3.77 19.24 -13.51
C ASP A 325 2.89 18.03 -13.20
N ILE A 326 2.78 17.70 -11.92
CA ILE A 326 2.03 16.54 -11.42
C ILE A 326 0.58 16.91 -11.09
N VAL A 327 0.35 18.07 -10.50
CA VAL A 327 -0.96 18.48 -9.99
C VAL A 327 -1.79 19.12 -11.09
N THR A 328 -2.88 18.46 -11.48
CA THR A 328 -3.85 18.96 -12.46
C THR A 328 -5.27 19.00 -11.88
N PRO A 329 -6.24 19.65 -12.52
CA PRO A 329 -7.64 19.57 -12.11
C PRO A 329 -8.14 18.12 -12.06
N MET A 330 -8.92 17.76 -11.02
CA MET A 330 -9.66 16.50 -10.86
C MET A 330 -8.85 15.24 -10.59
N HIS A 331 -7.62 15.10 -11.09
CA HIS A 331 -6.69 13.97 -10.87
C HIS A 331 -5.25 14.43 -11.14
N ILE A 332 -4.26 13.62 -10.78
CA ILE A 332 -2.86 13.90 -11.14
C ILE A 332 -2.66 13.76 -12.65
N ASN A 333 -1.59 14.36 -13.16
CA ASN A 333 -1.20 14.27 -14.58
C ASN A 333 -0.81 12.82 -14.92
N GLN A 334 -1.69 12.13 -15.64
CA GLN A 334 -1.53 10.72 -16.02
C GLN A 334 -0.37 10.47 -17.01
N GLU A 335 0.21 11.50 -17.63
CA GLU A 335 1.42 11.38 -18.48
C GLU A 335 2.66 10.94 -17.67
N HIS A 336 2.61 11.09 -16.35
CA HIS A 336 3.69 10.73 -15.44
C HIS A 336 3.42 9.44 -14.68
N SER A 337 2.22 8.87 -14.81
CA SER A 337 1.84 7.62 -14.17
C SER A 337 2.39 6.43 -14.93
N ARG A 338 2.63 5.33 -14.20
CA ARG A 338 3.01 4.03 -14.75
C ARG A 338 2.14 2.96 -14.12
N TYR A 339 1.45 2.21 -14.97
CA TYR A 339 0.64 1.05 -14.57
C TYR A 339 1.24 -0.21 -15.17
N GLU A 340 1.26 -1.26 -14.38
CA GLU A 340 1.76 -2.57 -14.80
C GLU A 340 0.74 -3.66 -14.43
N LEU A 341 0.71 -4.77 -15.17
CA LEU A 341 -0.12 -5.90 -14.83
C LEU A 341 0.54 -6.72 -13.73
N HIS A 342 -0.06 -6.77 -12.55
CA HIS A 342 0.43 -7.55 -11.41
C HIS A 342 -0.65 -8.46 -10.84
N ARG A 343 -0.24 -9.58 -10.22
CA ARG A 343 -1.13 -10.38 -9.39
C ARG A 343 -1.28 -9.71 -8.03
N VAL A 344 -2.52 -9.58 -7.62
CA VAL A 344 -2.87 -8.98 -6.33
C VAL A 344 -3.82 -9.88 -5.53
N TRP A 345 -3.69 -9.81 -4.22
CA TRP A 345 -4.72 -10.28 -3.31
C TRP A 345 -5.85 -9.26 -3.29
N VAL A 346 -7.08 -9.71 -3.52
CA VAL A 346 -8.28 -8.87 -3.39
C VAL A 346 -8.90 -9.16 -2.04
N VAL A 347 -8.85 -8.17 -1.15
CA VAL A 347 -9.41 -8.28 0.22
C VAL A 347 -10.55 -7.29 0.38
N GLU A 348 -11.71 -7.77 0.77
CA GLU A 348 -12.86 -6.94 1.08
C GLU A 348 -13.03 -6.78 2.59
N ALA A 349 -13.22 -5.53 3.02
CA ALA A 349 -13.52 -5.16 4.38
C ALA A 349 -14.94 -4.60 4.45
N THR A 350 -15.85 -5.32 5.09
CA THR A 350 -17.24 -4.92 5.29
C THR A 350 -17.46 -4.45 6.73
N LEU A 351 -18.02 -3.25 6.91
CA LEU A 351 -18.25 -2.67 8.23
C LEU A 351 -19.20 -3.56 9.03
N LYS A 352 -18.78 -3.93 10.24
CA LYS A 352 -19.57 -4.77 11.15
C LYS A 352 -20.83 -4.03 11.62
N GLU A 353 -21.87 -4.78 11.87
CA GLU A 353 -23.08 -4.27 12.48
C GLU A 353 -22.77 -3.54 13.81
N GLY A 354 -23.43 -2.41 14.04
CA GLY A 354 -23.23 -1.57 15.21
C GLY A 354 -21.93 -0.76 15.26
N LYS A 355 -21.00 -0.97 14.32
CA LYS A 355 -19.79 -0.15 14.19
C LYS A 355 -20.03 1.05 13.28
N ARG A 356 -19.17 2.08 13.41
CA ARG A 356 -19.27 3.32 12.62
C ARG A 356 -17.98 3.60 11.89
N HIS A 357 -18.11 3.94 10.63
CA HIS A 357 -17.05 4.45 9.75
C HIS A 357 -17.70 5.15 8.57
N ILE A 358 -17.03 6.13 7.95
CA ILE A 358 -17.55 6.79 6.75
C ILE A 358 -17.61 5.85 5.53
N TYR A 359 -16.79 4.79 5.51
CA TYR A 359 -16.85 3.75 4.49
C TYR A 359 -17.55 2.51 5.04
N ALA A 360 -18.67 2.12 4.42
CA ALA A 360 -19.36 0.87 4.75
C ALA A 360 -18.60 -0.36 4.24
N LYS A 361 -17.86 -0.18 3.14
CA LYS A 361 -17.07 -1.23 2.52
C LYS A 361 -15.81 -0.64 1.90
N ARG A 362 -14.71 -1.39 1.97
CA ARG A 362 -13.45 -1.10 1.27
C ARG A 362 -12.94 -2.37 0.60
N ARG A 363 -12.46 -2.25 -0.64
CA ARG A 363 -11.81 -3.35 -1.33
C ARG A 363 -10.36 -2.97 -1.58
N PHE A 364 -9.46 -3.77 -1.02
CA PHE A 364 -8.02 -3.58 -1.07
C PHE A 364 -7.41 -4.49 -2.11
N TYR A 365 -6.52 -3.95 -2.92
CA TYR A 365 -5.74 -4.68 -3.90
C TYR A 365 -4.29 -4.65 -3.45
N VAL A 366 -3.85 -5.79 -2.89
CA VAL A 366 -2.56 -5.93 -2.21
C VAL A 366 -1.59 -6.68 -3.12
N ASP A 367 -0.45 -6.08 -3.39
CA ASP A 367 0.59 -6.67 -4.22
C ASP A 367 1.11 -7.99 -3.64
N GLU A 368 1.22 -9.02 -4.48
CA GLU A 368 1.70 -10.32 -4.02
C GLU A 368 3.19 -10.31 -3.66
N ASP A 369 4.00 -9.46 -4.32
CA ASP A 369 5.45 -9.43 -4.15
C ASP A 369 5.89 -8.64 -2.93
N SER A 370 5.23 -7.53 -2.61
CA SER A 370 5.64 -6.60 -1.55
C SER A 370 4.69 -6.56 -0.36
N TRP A 371 3.48 -7.10 -0.46
CA TRP A 371 2.37 -6.91 0.49
C TRP A 371 1.92 -5.45 0.63
N GLY A 372 2.37 -4.55 -0.27
CA GLY A 372 1.89 -3.19 -0.35
C GLY A 372 0.44 -3.14 -0.86
N VAL A 373 -0.42 -2.31 -0.27
CA VAL A 373 -1.71 -1.98 -0.87
C VAL A 373 -1.46 -0.99 -1.99
N LEU A 374 -1.81 -1.34 -3.22
CA LEU A 374 -1.58 -0.50 -4.41
C LEU A 374 -2.81 0.30 -4.82
N VAL A 375 -4.01 -0.27 -4.63
CA VAL A 375 -5.28 0.41 -4.94
C VAL A 375 -6.28 0.08 -3.84
N VAL A 376 -7.19 1.02 -3.55
CA VAL A 376 -8.33 0.81 -2.65
C VAL A 376 -9.59 1.44 -3.24
N ASP A 377 -10.64 0.66 -3.39
CA ASP A 377 -11.99 1.13 -3.69
C ASP A 377 -12.79 1.31 -2.40
N GLN A 378 -13.32 2.51 -2.14
CA GLN A 378 -14.08 2.81 -0.93
C GLN A 378 -15.54 3.13 -1.27
N TYR A 379 -16.45 2.47 -0.56
CA TYR A 379 -17.88 2.56 -0.76
C TYR A 379 -18.58 3.25 0.42
N ASP A 380 -19.55 4.10 0.13
CA ASP A 380 -20.36 4.78 1.14
C ASP A 380 -21.41 3.85 1.79
N ASN A 381 -22.14 4.36 2.77
CA ASN A 381 -23.20 3.62 3.47
C ASN A 381 -24.44 3.27 2.60
N ARG A 382 -24.45 3.71 1.34
CA ARG A 382 -25.47 3.35 0.34
C ARG A 382 -24.93 2.32 -0.66
N GLY A 383 -23.73 1.81 -0.44
CA GLY A 383 -23.05 0.85 -1.33
C GLY A 383 -22.53 1.47 -2.63
N ARG A 384 -22.48 2.81 -2.75
CA ARG A 384 -21.96 3.47 -3.95
C ARG A 384 -20.45 3.62 -3.83
N LEU A 385 -19.72 3.35 -4.90
CA LEU A 385 -18.31 3.68 -4.99
C LEU A 385 -18.15 5.20 -4.83
N TRP A 386 -17.42 5.60 -3.79
CA TRP A 386 -17.27 7.00 -3.41
C TRP A 386 -15.85 7.51 -3.67
N ARG A 387 -14.84 6.75 -3.22
CA ARG A 387 -13.43 7.14 -3.37
C ARG A 387 -12.61 6.01 -3.96
N VAL A 388 -11.53 6.42 -4.63
CA VAL A 388 -10.51 5.53 -5.15
C VAL A 388 -9.17 6.05 -4.64
N SER A 389 -8.34 5.15 -4.09
CA SER A 389 -6.99 5.50 -3.67
C SER A 389 -5.97 4.69 -4.45
N GLU A 390 -4.88 5.34 -4.86
CA GLU A 390 -3.75 4.73 -5.55
C GLU A 390 -2.46 5.00 -4.80
N GLY A 391 -1.65 3.96 -4.60
CA GLY A 391 -0.31 4.01 -4.02
C GLY A 391 0.75 3.85 -5.11
N HIS A 392 1.25 4.97 -5.64
CA HIS A 392 2.31 4.97 -6.64
C HIS A 392 3.64 4.63 -5.96
N SER A 393 4.10 3.40 -6.19
CA SER A 393 5.22 2.81 -5.44
C SER A 393 6.48 2.69 -6.30
N ILE A 394 7.64 2.76 -5.63
CA ILE A 394 8.96 2.46 -6.17
C ILE A 394 9.70 1.50 -5.23
N ASN A 395 10.76 0.86 -5.72
CA ASN A 395 11.72 0.20 -4.85
C ASN A 395 12.76 1.25 -4.41
N TYR A 396 12.79 1.55 -3.10
CA TYR A 396 13.86 2.30 -2.46
C TYR A 396 15.04 1.36 -2.29
N TYR A 397 15.86 1.24 -3.32
CA TYR A 397 16.85 0.18 -3.46
C TYR A 397 18.08 0.34 -2.56
N ASP A 398 18.26 1.47 -1.90
CA ASP A 398 19.27 1.67 -0.85
C ASP A 398 18.92 0.95 0.46
N ILE A 399 17.64 0.70 0.69
CA ILE A 399 17.13 -0.09 1.83
C ILE A 399 16.37 -1.35 1.41
N LEU A 400 16.26 -1.62 0.11
CA LEU A 400 15.49 -2.72 -0.49
C LEU A 400 14.05 -2.78 0.01
N SER A 401 13.32 -1.68 -0.14
CA SER A 401 11.93 -1.56 0.30
C SER A 401 11.04 -1.05 -0.82
N PHE A 402 10.01 -1.82 -1.18
CA PHE A 402 8.98 -1.38 -2.11
C PHE A 402 7.89 -0.63 -1.34
N TRP A 403 7.79 0.69 -1.58
CA TRP A 403 6.91 1.57 -0.83
C TRP A 403 6.38 2.71 -1.68
N SER A 404 5.18 3.25 -1.33
CA SER A 404 4.60 4.39 -2.04
C SER A 404 5.44 5.66 -1.84
N THR A 405 5.77 6.30 -2.96
CA THR A 405 6.32 7.65 -2.98
C THR A 405 5.20 8.69 -3.02
N LEU A 406 4.10 8.39 -3.72
CA LEU A 406 2.93 9.25 -3.85
C LEU A 406 1.64 8.44 -3.60
N GLU A 407 0.80 8.92 -2.70
CA GLU A 407 -0.56 8.42 -2.48
C GLU A 407 -1.56 9.42 -3.05
N VAL A 408 -2.50 8.94 -3.86
CA VAL A 408 -3.55 9.77 -4.45
C VAL A 408 -4.91 9.25 -4.00
N HIS A 409 -5.72 10.12 -3.37
CA HIS A 409 -7.05 9.78 -2.87
C HIS A 409 -8.09 10.60 -3.62
N MET A 410 -8.78 9.99 -4.57
CA MET A 410 -9.74 10.63 -5.48
C MET A 410 -11.17 10.47 -4.98
N ASP A 411 -11.90 11.57 -4.85
CA ASP A 411 -13.30 11.58 -4.43
C ASP A 411 -14.21 11.76 -5.65
N LEU A 412 -14.88 10.70 -6.04
CA LEU A 412 -15.75 10.64 -7.21
C LEU A 412 -17.01 11.52 -7.07
N LEU A 413 -17.44 11.87 -5.86
CA LEU A 413 -18.61 12.73 -5.66
C LEU A 413 -18.25 14.21 -5.82
N SER A 414 -17.21 14.66 -5.10
CA SER A 414 -16.76 16.05 -5.15
C SER A 414 -15.97 16.38 -6.41
N GLY A 415 -15.37 15.40 -7.08
CA GLY A 415 -14.44 15.59 -8.19
C GLY A 415 -13.13 16.25 -7.77
N ARG A 416 -12.74 16.10 -6.52
CA ARG A 416 -11.48 16.55 -5.94
C ARG A 416 -10.61 15.35 -5.57
N TYR A 417 -9.35 15.62 -5.28
CA TYR A 417 -8.43 14.59 -4.79
C TYR A 417 -7.42 15.16 -3.80
N LEU A 418 -6.75 14.28 -3.08
CA LEU A 418 -5.55 14.56 -2.30
C LEU A 418 -4.39 13.84 -2.96
N ALA A 419 -3.26 14.54 -3.14
CA ALA A 419 -1.97 13.94 -3.43
C ALA A 419 -1.05 14.15 -2.22
N HIS A 420 -0.54 13.05 -1.64
CA HIS A 420 0.32 13.04 -0.45
C HIS A 420 1.62 12.30 -0.77
N GLY A 421 2.75 12.91 -0.45
CA GLY A 421 4.04 12.30 -0.70
C GLY A 421 4.82 12.98 -1.86
N LEU A 422 4.39 14.16 -2.33
CA LEU A 422 5.11 14.92 -3.34
C LEU A 422 6.50 15.30 -2.83
N ASP A 423 7.52 14.60 -3.26
CA ASP A 423 8.91 14.71 -2.81
C ASP A 423 9.85 15.39 -3.83
N ASN A 424 9.37 15.63 -5.04
CA ASN A 424 10.10 16.12 -6.22
C ASN A 424 10.95 17.38 -5.98
N GLU A 425 10.47 18.30 -5.14
CA GLU A 425 11.13 19.58 -4.81
C GLU A 425 11.67 19.60 -3.37
N ASN A 426 11.80 18.43 -2.74
CA ASN A 426 12.31 18.27 -1.38
C ASN A 426 13.63 17.49 -1.37
N GLU A 427 14.34 17.57 -0.25
CA GLU A 427 15.45 16.66 0.02
C GLU A 427 14.92 15.22 0.08
N MET A 428 15.73 14.27 -0.42
CA MET A 428 15.40 12.86 -0.44
C MET A 428 15.22 12.30 0.99
N TYR A 429 14.53 11.18 1.11
CA TYR A 429 14.35 10.47 2.38
C TYR A 429 15.70 10.08 2.97
N ASP A 430 15.91 10.46 4.23
CA ASP A 430 17.09 10.05 5.00
C ASP A 430 16.75 8.78 5.80
N PHE A 431 17.02 7.62 5.22
CA PHE A 431 16.86 6.33 5.89
C PHE A 431 17.97 6.05 6.91
N SER A 432 19.03 6.86 6.94
CA SER A 432 20.09 6.79 7.96
C SER A 432 19.75 7.55 9.25
N TYR A 433 18.65 8.34 9.23
CA TYR A 433 18.21 9.09 10.40
C TYR A 433 17.95 8.19 11.60
N GLN A 434 18.67 8.46 12.69
CA GLN A 434 18.59 7.66 13.91
C GLN A 434 17.62 8.30 14.91
N SER A 435 16.69 7.53 15.41
CA SER A 435 15.80 7.90 16.52
C SER A 435 15.59 6.71 17.45
N LYS A 436 15.09 7.00 18.64
CA LYS A 436 14.83 6.00 19.68
C LYS A 436 13.44 6.22 20.30
N PRO A 437 12.82 5.23 20.93
CA PRO A 437 11.49 5.36 21.55
C PRO A 437 11.34 6.56 22.48
N GLY A 438 12.42 6.95 23.19
CA GLY A 438 12.43 8.13 24.08
C GLY A 438 12.24 9.48 23.37
N ASP A 439 12.47 9.52 22.06
CA ASP A 439 12.23 10.71 21.24
C ASP A 439 10.75 10.93 20.93
N TYR A 440 9.94 9.88 21.05
CA TYR A 440 8.50 9.90 20.76
C TYR A 440 7.68 9.93 22.06
N THR A 441 7.99 10.88 22.94
CA THR A 441 7.24 11.10 24.18
C THR A 441 6.51 12.45 24.19
N PRO A 442 5.41 12.62 24.92
CA PRO A 442 4.74 13.92 25.05
C PRO A 442 5.67 15.03 25.52
N ALA A 443 6.65 14.70 26.38
CA ALA A 443 7.66 15.66 26.84
C ALA A 443 8.63 16.07 25.71
N ALA A 444 9.08 15.11 24.90
CA ALA A 444 9.92 15.39 23.73
C ALA A 444 9.14 16.20 22.67
N LEU A 445 7.89 15.84 22.39
CA LEU A 445 7.00 16.57 21.52
C LEU A 445 6.83 18.04 21.96
N ARG A 446 6.62 18.27 23.25
CA ARG A 446 6.50 19.62 23.81
C ARG A 446 7.78 20.45 23.63
N ARG A 447 8.98 19.83 23.78
CA ARG A 447 10.26 20.53 23.57
C ARG A 447 10.44 20.94 22.09
N ARG A 448 10.11 20.04 21.15
CA ARG A 448 10.22 20.32 19.70
C ARG A 448 9.23 21.39 19.24
N GLY A 449 8.01 21.36 19.75
CA GLY A 449 6.98 22.35 19.39
C GLY A 449 7.26 23.77 19.90
N ARG A 450 8.16 23.95 20.87
CA ARG A 450 8.56 25.27 21.38
C ARG A 450 9.70 25.93 20.60
N ARG A 451 10.42 25.16 19.79
CA ARG A 451 11.48 25.61 18.90
C ARG A 451 10.91 25.96 17.52
#